data_362151a6a195868610f8c1bebd607823
#
_entry.id   362151a6a195868610f8c1bebd607823
#
_cell.length_a   1.000
_cell.length_b   1.000
_cell.length_c   1.000
_cell.angle_alpha   90.00
_cell.angle_beta   90.00
_cell.angle_gamma   90.00
#
_symmetry.space_group_name_H-M   'P 1'
#
loop_
_entity.id
_entity.type
_entity.pdbx_description
1 polymer ?
#
loop_
_entity_poly.entity_id
_entity_poly.type
_entity_poly.pdbx_seq_one_letter_code
_entity_poly.pdbx_strand_id
1 'polypeptide(L)'
;MRKFDPRLCQPHLEAFVDDEYPPSAIFLEYVAGMEMMTINNCTEPRFNSMIMGIKEIHKALVRHRDPKPRNIMVLKDQPERVVWIDFDRAETYDEDTITERQKRFIDEEEQTVGELAECLVSATRNSDLLVPLH
;
A
#
# COMPACT_ATOMS: atom_id res chain seq x y z
N MET A 1 16.96 -9.52 -5.87
CA MET A 1 16.44 -10.56 -4.96
C MET A 1 17.60 -11.51 -4.61
N ARG A 2 17.85 -11.71 -3.32
CA ARG A 2 18.91 -12.63 -2.87
C ARG A 2 18.31 -13.97 -2.48
N LYS A 3 18.99 -15.06 -2.86
CA LYS A 3 18.67 -16.42 -2.42
C LYS A 3 19.45 -16.73 -1.14
N PHE A 4 18.82 -17.40 -0.20
CA PHE A 4 19.39 -17.75 1.09
C PHE A 4 19.36 -19.26 1.30
N ASP A 5 20.43 -19.81 1.93
CA ASP A 5 20.37 -21.16 2.43
C ASP A 5 19.64 -21.17 3.78
N PRO A 6 18.43 -21.77 3.85
CA PRO A 6 17.64 -21.75 5.07
C PRO A 6 18.31 -22.47 6.24
N ARG A 7 19.24 -23.39 5.99
CA ARG A 7 19.97 -24.11 7.02
C ARG A 7 20.95 -23.24 7.80
N LEU A 8 21.40 -22.12 7.19
CA LEU A 8 22.30 -21.14 7.83
C LEU A 8 21.55 -20.13 8.72
N CYS A 9 20.24 -20.05 8.59
CA CYS A 9 19.39 -19.05 9.25
C CYS A 9 18.38 -19.69 10.22
N GLN A 10 18.76 -20.77 10.88
CA GLN A 10 17.91 -21.45 11.84
C GLN A 10 17.78 -20.64 13.16
N PRO A 11 16.62 -20.68 13.83
CA PRO A 11 15.38 -21.36 13.45
C PRO A 11 14.47 -20.55 12.50
N HIS A 12 14.89 -19.35 12.10
CA HIS A 12 14.01 -18.37 11.42
C HIS A 12 13.53 -18.82 10.04
N LEU A 13 14.32 -19.62 9.33
CA LEU A 13 13.98 -20.13 7.99
C LEU A 13 13.71 -21.64 7.98
N GLU A 14 13.34 -22.23 9.13
CA GLU A 14 13.08 -23.66 9.26
C GLU A 14 12.01 -24.17 8.28
N ALA A 15 10.97 -23.38 8.06
CA ALA A 15 9.87 -23.73 7.15
C ALA A 15 10.29 -23.94 5.70
N PHE A 16 11.47 -23.45 5.30
CA PHE A 16 12.00 -23.50 3.92
C PHE A 16 13.08 -24.56 3.73
N VAL A 17 13.45 -25.32 4.77
CA VAL A 17 14.57 -26.28 4.71
C VAL A 17 14.33 -27.39 3.70
N ASP A 18 13.10 -27.87 3.61
CA ASP A 18 12.68 -28.97 2.75
C ASP A 18 12.15 -28.53 1.38
N ASP A 19 12.18 -27.23 1.09
CA ASP A 19 11.76 -26.72 -0.21
C ASP A 19 12.77 -27.09 -1.31
N GLU A 20 12.25 -27.40 -2.48
CA GLU A 20 13.05 -27.74 -3.67
C GLU A 20 14.04 -26.63 -4.06
N TYR A 21 13.64 -25.37 -3.86
CA TYR A 21 14.43 -24.19 -4.17
C TYR A 21 14.70 -23.34 -2.94
N PRO A 22 15.90 -22.72 -2.85
CA PRO A 22 16.19 -21.80 -1.73
C PRO A 22 15.23 -20.62 -1.68
N PRO A 23 14.84 -20.14 -0.49
CA PRO A 23 13.99 -18.98 -0.36
C PRO A 23 14.67 -17.71 -0.90
N SER A 24 13.84 -16.83 -1.43
CA SER A 24 14.25 -15.48 -1.83
C SER A 24 13.79 -14.47 -0.80
N ALA A 25 14.58 -13.42 -0.59
CA ALA A 25 14.20 -12.35 0.32
C ALA A 25 14.32 -10.97 -0.34
N ILE A 26 13.41 -10.10 0.05
CA ILE A 26 13.43 -8.68 -0.28
C ILE A 26 13.73 -7.92 1.00
N PHE A 27 14.70 -7.03 0.96
CA PHE A 27 15.00 -6.12 2.07
C PHE A 27 14.19 -4.84 1.90
N LEU A 28 13.40 -4.52 2.91
CA LEU A 28 12.57 -3.31 2.95
C LEU A 28 13.01 -2.42 4.09
N GLU A 29 12.77 -1.11 3.96
CA GLU A 29 12.91 -0.19 5.08
C GLU A 29 11.99 -0.64 6.24
N TYR A 30 12.55 -0.72 7.43
CA TYR A 30 11.72 -0.87 8.63
C TYR A 30 11.15 0.48 9.03
N VAL A 31 9.84 0.58 9.01
CA VAL A 31 9.11 1.80 9.37
C VAL A 31 8.38 1.56 10.69
N ALA A 32 8.85 2.20 11.75
CA ALA A 32 8.23 2.09 13.08
C ALA A 32 6.92 2.88 13.17
N GLY A 33 5.99 2.41 13.98
CA GLY A 33 4.76 3.13 14.31
C GLY A 33 3.75 3.24 13.18
N MET A 34 3.77 2.30 12.22
CA MET A 34 2.74 2.24 11.19
C MET A 34 1.40 1.76 11.76
N GLU A 35 0.36 2.46 11.40
CA GLU A 35 -1.04 2.10 11.68
C GLU A 35 -1.82 2.06 10.38
N MET A 36 -2.81 1.17 10.28
CA MET A 36 -3.72 1.14 9.14
C MET A 36 -4.52 2.44 9.08
N MET A 37 -4.72 2.99 7.89
CA MET A 37 -5.57 4.16 7.69
C MET A 37 -7.03 3.83 8.04
N THR A 38 -7.63 4.67 8.87
CA THR A 38 -9.03 4.57 9.30
C THR A 38 -9.68 5.96 9.26
N ILE A 39 -11.00 6.01 9.45
CA ILE A 39 -11.72 7.29 9.57
C ILE A 39 -11.23 8.16 10.74
N ASN A 40 -10.60 7.56 11.76
CA ASN A 40 -10.13 8.27 12.95
C ASN A 40 -8.74 8.89 12.78
N ASN A 41 -7.92 8.39 11.86
CA ASN A 41 -6.55 8.85 11.63
C ASN A 41 -6.31 9.43 10.25
N CYS A 42 -7.33 9.48 9.39
CA CYS A 42 -7.22 10.10 8.08
C CYS A 42 -7.40 11.62 8.20
N THR A 43 -6.45 12.34 7.64
CA THR A 43 -6.40 13.81 7.61
C THR A 43 -6.25 14.26 6.17
N GLU A 44 -6.53 15.53 5.89
CA GLU A 44 -6.36 16.07 4.54
C GLU A 44 -4.92 15.89 4.00
N PRO A 45 -3.84 16.18 4.76
CA PRO A 45 -2.49 15.89 4.29
C PRO A 45 -2.26 14.41 3.97
N ARG A 46 -2.83 13.50 4.77
CA ARG A 46 -2.73 12.05 4.52
C ARG A 46 -3.48 11.61 3.28
N PHE A 47 -4.65 12.19 2.99
CA PHE A 47 -5.36 11.94 1.74
C PHE A 47 -4.53 12.37 0.52
N ASN A 48 -3.97 13.56 0.57
CA ASN A 48 -3.12 14.05 -0.51
C ASN A 48 -1.91 13.13 -0.72
N SER A 49 -1.26 12.71 0.35
CA SER A 49 -0.13 11.78 0.29
C SER A 49 -0.52 10.40 -0.24
N MET A 50 -1.71 9.91 0.11
CA MET A 50 -2.24 8.65 -0.41
C MET A 50 -2.43 8.71 -1.93
N ILE A 51 -3.06 9.77 -2.43
CA ILE A 51 -3.30 9.98 -3.87
C ILE A 51 -1.97 10.17 -4.60
N MET A 52 -1.05 10.97 -4.06
CA MET A 52 0.27 11.13 -4.65
C MET A 52 1.04 9.82 -4.69
N GLY A 53 0.95 9.02 -3.63
CA GLY A 53 1.61 7.71 -3.55
C GLY A 53 1.16 6.75 -4.65
N ILE A 54 -0.15 6.61 -4.87
CA ILE A 54 -0.64 5.73 -5.96
C ILE A 54 -0.25 6.25 -7.34
N LYS A 55 -0.22 7.58 -7.54
CA LYS A 55 0.24 8.17 -8.79
C LYS A 55 1.72 7.87 -9.07
N GLU A 56 2.58 7.92 -8.06
CA GLU A 56 3.99 7.55 -8.20
C GLU A 56 4.17 6.05 -8.52
N ILE A 57 3.36 5.18 -7.90
CA ILE A 57 3.32 3.76 -8.24
C ILE A 57 2.93 3.56 -9.71
N HIS A 58 1.90 4.26 -10.16
CA HIS A 58 1.44 4.21 -11.55
C HIS A 58 2.45 4.77 -12.58
N LYS A 59 3.21 5.80 -12.21
CA LYS A 59 4.32 6.30 -13.06
C LYS A 59 5.40 5.24 -13.29
N ALA A 60 5.61 4.36 -12.33
CA ALA A 60 6.50 3.21 -12.48
C ALA A 60 5.87 2.05 -13.28
N LEU A 61 4.68 2.25 -13.87
CA LEU A 61 3.89 1.26 -14.59
C LEU A 61 3.55 0.03 -13.73
N VAL A 62 3.35 0.27 -12.45
CA VAL A 62 2.89 -0.73 -11.47
C VAL A 62 1.42 -0.46 -11.16
N ARG A 63 0.59 -1.48 -11.27
CA ARG A 63 -0.79 -1.50 -10.79
C ARG A 63 -0.84 -2.27 -9.48
N HIS A 64 -1.36 -1.67 -8.41
CA HIS A 64 -1.38 -2.29 -7.09
C HIS A 64 -2.35 -3.47 -7.00
N ARG A 65 -3.53 -3.34 -7.57
CA ARG A 65 -4.64 -4.32 -7.64
C ARG A 65 -5.37 -4.61 -6.32
N ASP A 66 -4.98 -3.99 -5.23
CA ASP A 66 -5.72 -4.09 -3.95
C ASP A 66 -5.67 -2.76 -3.17
N PRO A 67 -6.19 -1.66 -3.77
CA PRO A 67 -6.12 -0.32 -3.17
C PRO A 67 -7.19 -0.14 -2.08
N LYS A 68 -6.99 -0.81 -0.96
CA LYS A 68 -7.90 -0.80 0.21
C LYS A 68 -7.24 -0.14 1.41
N PRO A 69 -8.00 0.43 2.35
CA PRO A 69 -7.46 1.07 3.55
C PRO A 69 -6.48 0.20 4.34
N ARG A 70 -6.69 -1.11 4.37
CA ARG A 70 -5.78 -2.06 5.03
C ARG A 70 -4.37 -2.09 4.46
N ASN A 71 -4.21 -1.63 3.21
CA ASN A 71 -2.93 -1.58 2.50
C ASN A 71 -2.34 -0.17 2.47
N ILE A 72 -2.93 0.75 3.22
CA ILE A 72 -2.52 2.14 3.32
C ILE A 72 -2.19 2.41 4.79
N MET A 73 -0.91 2.62 5.07
CA MET A 73 -0.42 2.83 6.42
C MET A 73 -0.09 4.29 6.64
N VAL A 74 -0.40 4.77 7.83
CA VAL A 74 -0.04 6.10 8.31
C VAL A 74 0.92 5.99 9.47
N LEU A 75 1.72 7.01 9.70
CA LEU A 75 2.66 7.06 10.80
C LEU A 75 2.19 8.07 11.85
N LYS A 76 2.17 7.63 13.10
CA LYS A 76 1.71 8.45 14.22
C LYS A 76 2.52 9.73 14.39
N ASP A 77 3.84 9.64 14.25
CA ASP A 77 4.79 10.74 14.46
C ASP A 77 5.12 11.52 13.17
N GLN A 78 4.56 11.11 12.03
CA GLN A 78 4.76 11.76 10.73
C GLN A 78 3.40 12.02 10.08
N PRO A 79 2.77 13.16 10.37
CA PRO A 79 1.36 13.41 10.05
C PRO A 79 1.03 13.45 8.57
N GLU A 80 2.04 13.63 7.72
CA GLU A 80 1.85 13.69 6.26
C GLU A 80 2.32 12.42 5.53
N ARG A 81 3.00 11.49 6.23
CA ARG A 81 3.55 10.30 5.59
C ARG A 81 2.51 9.19 5.50
N VAL A 82 2.34 8.69 4.29
CA VAL A 82 1.53 7.51 3.97
C VAL A 82 2.41 6.49 3.26
N VAL A 83 2.24 5.22 3.62
CA VAL A 83 2.99 4.12 3.04
C VAL A 83 2.01 3.11 2.44
N TRP A 84 2.16 2.84 1.16
CA TRP A 84 1.47 1.75 0.49
C TRP A 84 2.19 0.44 0.74
N ILE A 85 1.45 -0.60 1.11
CA ILE A 85 1.98 -1.93 1.40
C ILE A 85 1.21 -3.01 0.63
N ASP A 86 1.70 -4.24 0.70
CA ASP A 86 1.05 -5.44 0.16
C ASP A 86 0.90 -5.41 -1.37
N PHE A 87 2.05 -5.54 -2.03
CA PHE A 87 2.16 -5.61 -3.49
C PHE A 87 2.11 -7.06 -4.03
N ASP A 88 1.58 -8.01 -3.27
CA ASP A 88 1.54 -9.42 -3.68
C ASP A 88 0.66 -9.66 -4.92
N ARG A 89 -0.33 -8.81 -5.13
CA ARG A 89 -1.24 -8.83 -6.30
C ARG A 89 -0.82 -7.87 -7.40
N ALA A 90 0.21 -7.07 -7.18
CA ALA A 90 0.61 -6.04 -8.12
C ALA A 90 1.04 -6.61 -9.47
N GLU A 91 0.74 -5.86 -10.51
CA GLU A 91 1.22 -6.12 -11.87
C GLU A 91 2.15 -5.00 -12.31
N THR A 92 3.30 -5.38 -12.85
CA THR A 92 4.24 -4.44 -13.46
C THR A 92 4.14 -4.57 -14.97
N TYR A 93 3.99 -3.44 -15.65
CA TYR A 93 3.94 -3.37 -17.11
C TYR A 93 5.27 -2.85 -17.66
N ASP A 94 5.59 -3.27 -18.87
CA ASP A 94 6.74 -2.78 -19.60
C ASP A 94 6.33 -1.60 -20.49
N GLU A 95 7.14 -0.55 -20.51
CA GLU A 95 6.86 0.68 -21.27
C GLU A 95 6.68 0.42 -22.77
N ASP A 96 7.46 -0.51 -23.33
CA ASP A 96 7.45 -0.81 -24.77
C ASP A 96 6.30 -1.73 -25.18
N THR A 97 5.70 -2.47 -24.24
CA THR A 97 4.68 -3.49 -24.52
C THR A 97 3.32 -3.23 -23.87
N ILE A 98 3.19 -2.21 -23.05
CA ILE A 98 1.94 -1.87 -22.36
C ILE A 98 0.82 -1.59 -23.38
N THR A 99 -0.31 -2.24 -23.17
CA THR A 99 -1.50 -2.08 -24.01
C THR A 99 -2.39 -0.92 -23.55
N GLU A 100 -3.24 -0.41 -24.44
CA GLU A 100 -4.25 0.59 -24.07
C GLU A 100 -5.22 0.09 -22.99
N ARG A 101 -5.51 -1.21 -22.99
CA ARG A 101 -6.32 -1.83 -21.94
C ARG A 101 -5.63 -1.78 -20.57
N GLN A 102 -4.33 -2.06 -20.51
CA GLN A 102 -3.54 -2.01 -19.28
C GLN A 102 -3.41 -0.58 -18.77
N LYS A 103 -3.24 0.41 -19.64
CA LYS A 103 -3.27 1.84 -19.27
C LYS A 103 -4.61 2.22 -18.63
N ARG A 104 -5.73 1.78 -19.21
CA ARG A 104 -7.06 2.00 -18.60
C ARG A 104 -7.18 1.38 -17.21
N PHE A 105 -6.62 0.20 -16.97
CA PHE A 105 -6.62 -0.40 -15.64
C PHE A 105 -5.87 0.44 -14.60
N ILE A 106 -4.79 1.09 -15.00
CA ILE A 106 -4.06 2.04 -14.14
C ILE A 106 -4.94 3.25 -13.84
N ASP A 107 -5.57 3.84 -14.86
CA ASP A 107 -6.45 5.00 -14.70
C ASP A 107 -7.66 4.70 -13.83
N GLU A 108 -8.27 3.53 -14.01
CA GLU A 108 -9.40 3.06 -13.19
C GLU A 108 -8.99 2.85 -11.72
N GLU A 109 -7.80 2.34 -11.45
CA GLU A 109 -7.29 2.20 -10.10
C GLU A 109 -7.04 3.58 -9.45
N GLU A 110 -6.50 4.54 -10.19
CA GLU A 110 -6.30 5.91 -9.69
C GLU A 110 -7.65 6.55 -9.35
N GLN A 111 -8.67 6.37 -10.19
CA GLN A 111 -10.03 6.83 -9.91
C GLN A 111 -10.59 6.16 -8.66
N THR A 112 -10.42 4.85 -8.49
CA THR A 112 -10.87 4.10 -7.31
C THR A 112 -10.27 4.65 -6.03
N VAL A 113 -8.97 4.98 -6.04
CA VAL A 113 -8.30 5.59 -4.89
C VAL A 113 -8.84 7.00 -4.60
N GLY A 114 -9.14 7.78 -5.63
CA GLY A 114 -9.80 9.07 -5.49
C GLY A 114 -11.17 8.96 -4.83
N GLU A 115 -11.99 8.03 -5.26
CA GLU A 115 -13.32 7.73 -4.68
C GLU A 115 -13.21 7.26 -3.22
N LEU A 116 -12.22 6.43 -2.91
CA LEU A 116 -11.92 6.01 -1.54
C LEU A 116 -11.60 7.22 -0.65
N ALA A 117 -10.77 8.14 -1.14
CA ALA A 117 -10.43 9.36 -0.42
C ALA A 117 -11.69 10.19 -0.13
N GLU A 118 -12.58 10.38 -1.10
CA GLU A 118 -13.84 11.09 -0.93
C GLU A 118 -14.75 10.43 0.10
N CYS A 119 -14.86 9.10 0.08
CA CYS A 119 -15.62 8.34 1.06
C CYS A 119 -15.07 8.52 2.48
N LEU A 120 -13.75 8.49 2.66
CA LEU A 120 -13.11 8.68 3.96
C LEU A 120 -13.32 10.10 4.48
N VAL A 121 -13.20 11.12 3.61
CA VAL A 121 -13.49 12.52 3.98
C VAL A 121 -14.94 12.69 4.43
N SER A 122 -15.88 12.14 3.70
CA SER A 122 -17.30 12.21 4.02
C SER A 122 -17.62 11.51 5.36
N ALA A 123 -17.03 10.34 5.60
CA ALA A 123 -17.19 9.60 6.84
C ALA A 123 -16.61 10.35 8.05
N THR A 124 -15.46 11.00 7.88
CA THR A 124 -14.83 11.83 8.92
C THR A 124 -15.71 13.00 9.30
N ARG A 125 -16.25 13.74 8.33
CA ARG A 125 -17.19 14.87 8.58
C ARG A 125 -18.45 14.41 9.29
N ASN A 126 -19.01 13.27 8.94
CA ASN A 126 -20.19 12.72 9.61
C ASN A 126 -19.89 12.28 11.04
N SER A 127 -18.68 11.78 11.32
CA SER A 127 -18.26 11.43 12.69
C SER A 127 -18.15 12.65 13.58
N ASP A 128 -17.68 13.78 13.07
CA ASP A 128 -17.60 15.05 13.81
C ASP A 128 -18.98 15.59 14.17
N LEU A 129 -20.00 15.32 13.35
CA LEU A 129 -21.39 15.69 13.60
C LEU A 129 -22.10 14.80 14.65
N LEU A 130 -21.54 13.62 14.93
CA LEU A 130 -22.08 12.65 15.87
C LEU A 130 -21.45 12.76 17.28
N VAL A 131 -20.52 13.71 17.49
CA VAL A 131 -19.95 13.96 18.82
C VAL A 131 -21.07 14.50 19.74
N PRO A 132 -21.37 13.83 20.87
CA PRO A 132 -22.39 14.32 21.80
C PRO A 132 -22.01 15.69 22.32
N LEU A 133 -22.93 16.61 22.24
CA LEU A 133 -22.82 17.89 22.94
C LEU A 133 -22.91 17.63 24.45
N HIS A 134 -21.81 17.81 25.13
CA HIS A 134 -21.75 17.80 26.57
C HIS A 134 -22.01 19.20 27.13
#